data_de7616b121144951467e23352a7ca4cd
#
_entry.id   de7616b121144951467e23352a7ca4cd
#
_cell.length_a   1.000
_cell.length_b   1.000
_cell.length_c   1.000
_cell.angle_alpha   90.00
_cell.angle_beta   90.00
_cell.angle_gamma   90.00
#
_symmetry.space_group_name_H-M   'P 1'
#
loop_
_entity.id
_entity.type
_entity.pdbx_description
1 polymer ?
#
loop_
_entity_poly.entity_id
_entity_poly.type
_entity_poly.pdbx_seq_one_letter_code
_entity_poly.pdbx_strand_id
1 'polypeptide(L)'
;MILILVLISTFIPQAKALEYSVLTGIISHVRDGDTIEVGNIPVRIAALDCPENDTAEGQRASKFASQFKNSKVTCDLTGAMSYKRLVGYCRINETDFATTMINNTSCKIWPKYDVWQRYTK
;
A
#
# COMPACT_ATOMS: atom_id res chain seq x y z
N MET A 1 -61.00 22.41 -12.64
CA MET A 1 -59.63 22.42 -13.15
C MET A 1 -58.78 21.56 -12.25
N ILE A 2 -58.31 20.43 -12.79
CA ILE A 2 -57.49 19.48 -12.00
C ILE A 2 -56.03 19.83 -12.28
N LEU A 3 -55.28 20.23 -11.22
CA LEU A 3 -53.86 20.47 -11.32
C LEU A 3 -53.12 19.15 -11.18
N ILE A 4 -52.52 18.66 -12.27
CA ILE A 4 -51.73 17.44 -12.26
C ILE A 4 -50.29 17.87 -11.88
N LEU A 5 -49.91 17.55 -10.66
CA LEU A 5 -48.51 17.75 -10.21
C LEU A 5 -47.65 16.60 -10.74
N VAL A 6 -46.89 16.88 -11.79
CA VAL A 6 -45.92 15.89 -12.29
C VAL A 6 -44.66 15.98 -11.40
N LEU A 7 -44.51 14.98 -10.54
CA LEU A 7 -43.26 14.77 -9.78
C LEU A 7 -42.22 14.20 -10.74
N ILE A 8 -41.30 15.06 -11.18
CA ILE A 8 -40.12 14.63 -11.93
C ILE A 8 -39.10 14.11 -10.93
N SER A 9 -39.00 12.78 -10.84
CA SER A 9 -37.94 12.13 -10.10
C SER A 9 -36.64 12.20 -10.90
N THR A 10 -35.70 13.04 -10.48
CA THR A 10 -34.39 13.06 -11.10
C THR A 10 -33.51 11.97 -10.47
N PHE A 11 -33.14 10.98 -11.28
CA PHE A 11 -32.20 9.95 -10.90
C PHE A 11 -30.79 10.50 -11.06
N ILE A 12 -30.07 10.70 -9.92
CA ILE A 12 -28.66 11.07 -9.93
C ILE A 12 -27.88 9.78 -9.74
N PRO A 13 -27.15 9.28 -10.77
CA PRO A 13 -26.30 8.11 -10.57
C PRO A 13 -25.19 8.47 -9.60
N GLN A 14 -25.10 7.72 -8.49
CA GLN A 14 -23.98 7.84 -7.57
C GLN A 14 -22.74 7.29 -8.23
N ALA A 15 -21.66 8.07 -8.24
CA ALA A 15 -20.36 7.59 -8.64
C ALA A 15 -19.99 6.40 -7.74
N LYS A 16 -19.66 5.26 -8.35
CA LYS A 16 -19.20 4.08 -7.62
C LYS A 16 -17.85 4.41 -7.00
N ALA A 17 -17.81 4.54 -5.67
CA ALA A 17 -16.56 4.72 -4.96
C ALA A 17 -15.64 3.51 -5.20
N LEU A 18 -14.36 3.76 -5.45
CA LEU A 18 -13.36 2.69 -5.50
C LEU A 18 -13.30 2.05 -4.11
N GLU A 19 -13.83 0.83 -4.01
CA GLU A 19 -13.79 0.07 -2.77
C GLU A 19 -12.53 -0.77 -2.73
N TYR A 20 -11.68 -0.50 -1.77
CA TYR A 20 -10.55 -1.34 -1.41
C TYR A 20 -10.43 -1.38 0.12
N SER A 21 -9.83 -2.45 0.60
CA SER A 21 -9.63 -2.61 2.04
C SER A 21 -8.43 -1.81 2.50
N VAL A 22 -8.55 -1.24 3.69
CA VAL A 22 -7.47 -0.49 4.34
C VAL A 22 -7.08 -1.21 5.62
N LEU A 23 -5.79 -1.46 5.78
CA LEU A 23 -5.22 -2.04 6.99
C LEU A 23 -4.44 -0.97 7.73
N THR A 24 -4.86 -0.66 8.96
CA THR A 24 -4.15 0.28 9.83
C THR A 24 -3.69 -0.44 11.08
N GLY A 25 -2.46 -0.22 11.49
CA GLY A 25 -1.92 -0.81 12.70
C GLY A 25 -0.50 -0.36 12.97
N ILE A 26 0.19 -1.10 13.82
CA ILE A 26 1.58 -0.84 14.20
C ILE A 26 2.48 -1.84 13.49
N ILE A 27 3.58 -1.39 12.95
CA ILE A 27 4.61 -2.27 12.40
C ILE A 27 5.26 -3.02 13.56
N SER A 28 4.97 -4.32 13.65
CA SER A 28 5.50 -5.19 14.71
C SER A 28 6.85 -5.80 14.35
N HIS A 29 7.10 -5.96 13.06
CA HIS A 29 8.32 -6.58 12.54
C HIS A 29 8.56 -6.14 11.11
N VAL A 30 9.84 -6.06 10.74
CA VAL A 30 10.28 -5.83 9.37
C VAL A 30 11.03 -7.08 8.94
N ARG A 31 10.49 -7.80 7.94
CA ARG A 31 11.15 -9.00 7.41
C ARG A 31 12.33 -8.64 6.51
N ASP A 32 12.09 -7.66 5.63
CA ASP A 32 13.08 -7.10 4.71
C ASP A 32 12.58 -5.74 4.20
N GLY A 33 13.28 -5.15 3.23
CA GLY A 33 12.97 -3.81 2.74
C GLY A 33 11.61 -3.66 2.07
N ASP A 34 10.99 -4.74 1.63
CA ASP A 34 9.71 -4.72 0.94
C ASP A 34 8.61 -5.57 1.59
N THR A 35 8.85 -6.10 2.79
CA THR A 35 7.84 -6.86 3.55
C THR A 35 7.86 -6.47 5.03
N ILE A 36 6.72 -5.97 5.50
CA ILE A 36 6.50 -5.59 6.89
C ILE A 36 5.39 -6.45 7.50
N GLU A 37 5.37 -6.55 8.83
CA GLU A 37 4.23 -7.13 9.54
C GLU A 37 3.50 -6.03 10.28
N VAL A 38 2.21 -5.89 9.96
CA VAL A 38 1.30 -4.95 10.62
C VAL A 38 0.52 -5.74 11.67
N GLY A 39 0.88 -5.55 12.95
CA GLY A 39 0.51 -6.54 13.95
C GLY A 39 1.12 -7.89 13.56
N ASN A 40 0.30 -8.91 13.39
CA ASN A 40 0.74 -10.24 12.91
C ASN A 40 0.45 -10.47 11.43
N ILE A 41 0.08 -9.43 10.69
CA ILE A 41 -0.33 -9.56 9.29
C ILE A 41 0.83 -9.16 8.39
N PRO A 42 1.39 -10.09 7.61
CA PRO A 42 2.46 -9.76 6.69
C PRO A 42 1.92 -9.03 5.45
N VAL A 43 2.58 -7.94 5.11
CA VAL A 43 2.24 -7.10 3.96
C VAL A 43 3.47 -6.94 3.08
N ARG A 44 3.33 -7.36 1.82
CA ARG A 44 4.27 -7.11 0.75
C ARG A 44 3.98 -5.70 0.21
N ILE A 45 4.94 -4.82 0.28
CA ILE A 45 4.75 -3.45 -0.23
C ILE A 45 4.58 -3.50 -1.76
N ALA A 46 3.47 -2.95 -2.25
CA ALA A 46 3.16 -2.96 -3.66
C ALA A 46 4.21 -2.22 -4.49
N ALA A 47 4.57 -2.77 -5.63
CA ALA A 47 5.49 -2.20 -6.60
C ALA A 47 6.93 -1.97 -6.12
N LEU A 48 7.26 -2.30 -4.89
CA LEU A 48 8.60 -2.13 -4.33
C LEU A 48 9.42 -3.40 -4.55
N ASP A 49 10.62 -3.24 -5.11
CA ASP A 49 11.59 -4.32 -5.30
C ASP A 49 12.88 -3.95 -4.61
N CYS A 50 13.18 -4.65 -3.53
CA CYS A 50 14.41 -4.47 -2.75
C CYS A 50 15.37 -5.62 -3.02
N PRO A 51 16.70 -5.35 -2.93
CA PRO A 51 17.69 -6.42 -3.01
C PRO A 51 17.44 -7.51 -1.96
N GLU A 52 17.81 -8.74 -2.30
CA GLU A 52 17.65 -9.89 -1.41
C GLU A 52 18.48 -9.74 -0.12
N ASN A 53 17.95 -10.28 0.99
CA ASN A 53 18.58 -10.16 2.31
C ASN A 53 19.95 -10.83 2.43
N ASP A 54 20.31 -11.73 1.53
CA ASP A 54 21.64 -12.35 1.49
C ASP A 54 22.68 -11.47 0.82
N THR A 55 22.31 -10.29 0.34
CA THR A 55 23.22 -9.29 -0.22
C THR A 55 23.48 -8.15 0.77
N ALA A 56 24.59 -7.44 0.60
CA ALA A 56 24.90 -6.27 1.42
C ALA A 56 23.86 -5.16 1.24
N GLU A 57 23.39 -4.92 0.01
CA GLU A 57 22.36 -3.95 -0.31
C GLU A 57 21.03 -4.31 0.34
N GLY A 58 20.66 -5.61 0.31
CA GLY A 58 19.44 -6.11 0.94
C GLY A 58 19.47 -5.94 2.46
N GLN A 59 20.61 -6.20 3.09
CA GLN A 59 20.79 -5.99 4.52
C GLN A 59 20.69 -4.52 4.89
N ARG A 60 21.25 -3.63 4.09
CA ARG A 60 21.10 -2.18 4.28
C ARG A 60 19.65 -1.73 4.14
N ALA A 61 18.92 -2.25 3.15
CA ALA A 61 17.51 -1.96 2.97
C ALA A 61 16.68 -2.43 4.17
N SER A 62 16.91 -3.65 4.64
CA SER A 62 16.21 -4.19 5.81
C SER A 62 16.52 -3.40 7.08
N LYS A 63 17.78 -3.02 7.28
CA LYS A 63 18.20 -2.19 8.42
C LYS A 63 17.53 -0.81 8.37
N PHE A 64 17.50 -0.19 7.20
CA PHE A 64 16.82 1.09 7.02
C PHE A 64 15.32 0.97 7.33
N ALA A 65 14.65 -0.02 6.77
CA ALA A 65 13.23 -0.25 7.02
C ALA A 65 12.93 -0.55 8.49
N SER A 66 13.86 -1.18 9.21
CA SER A 66 13.67 -1.56 10.61
C SER A 66 13.52 -0.37 11.56
N GLN A 67 13.95 0.82 11.17
CA GLN A 67 13.71 2.03 11.97
C GLN A 67 12.22 2.35 12.13
N PHE A 68 11.38 1.85 11.22
CA PHE A 68 9.94 2.09 11.27
C PHE A 68 9.19 1.08 12.14
N LYS A 69 9.88 0.12 12.74
CA LYS A 69 9.27 -0.76 13.73
C LYS A 69 8.65 0.07 14.86
N ASN A 70 7.46 -0.32 15.29
CA ASN A 70 6.63 0.38 16.27
C ASN A 70 5.96 1.65 15.75
N SER A 71 6.11 2.01 14.49
CA SER A 71 5.39 3.12 13.86
C SER A 71 3.99 2.70 13.43
N LYS A 72 3.07 3.64 13.46
CA LYS A 72 1.74 3.46 12.87
C LYS A 72 1.84 3.47 11.35
N VAL A 73 1.20 2.52 10.71
CA VAL A 73 1.17 2.37 9.26
C VAL A 73 -0.26 2.20 8.78
N THR A 74 -0.54 2.72 7.60
CA THR A 74 -1.80 2.51 6.89
C THR A 74 -1.48 1.98 5.50
N CYS A 75 -2.07 0.83 5.16
CA CYS A 75 -1.87 0.16 3.88
C CYS A 75 -3.18 0.08 3.12
N ASP A 76 -3.19 0.56 1.89
CA ASP A 76 -4.29 0.38 0.95
C ASP A 76 -4.05 -0.96 0.25
N LEU A 77 -4.91 -1.95 0.53
CA LEU A 77 -4.72 -3.32 0.07
C LEU A 77 -5.26 -3.49 -1.35
N THR A 78 -4.46 -4.10 -2.21
CA THR A 78 -4.83 -4.31 -3.63
C THR A 78 -5.80 -5.47 -3.85
N GLY A 79 -5.96 -6.34 -2.85
CA GLY A 79 -6.70 -7.59 -2.98
C GLY A 79 -5.85 -8.76 -3.47
N ALA A 80 -4.64 -8.50 -3.95
CA ALA A 80 -3.71 -9.56 -4.35
C ALA A 80 -3.02 -10.17 -3.13
N MET A 81 -2.57 -11.42 -3.31
CA MET A 81 -1.75 -12.15 -2.36
C MET A 81 -0.42 -12.51 -3.00
N SER A 82 0.66 -12.47 -2.23
CA SER A 82 1.99 -12.88 -2.64
C SER A 82 2.60 -13.76 -1.54
N TYR A 83 2.69 -15.06 -1.78
CA TYR A 83 3.23 -16.02 -0.80
C TYR A 83 2.64 -15.84 0.61
N LYS A 84 1.31 -15.85 0.75
CA LYS A 84 0.57 -15.68 2.02
C LYS A 84 0.72 -14.28 2.64
N ARG A 85 1.20 -13.30 1.87
CA ARG A 85 1.24 -11.90 2.29
C ARG A 85 0.15 -11.12 1.56
N LEU A 86 -0.46 -10.16 2.24
CA LEU A 86 -1.29 -9.16 1.58
C LEU A 86 -0.39 -8.22 0.78
N VAL A 87 -0.89 -7.72 -0.34
CA VAL A 87 -0.15 -6.73 -1.15
C VAL A 87 -0.81 -5.38 -0.93
N GLY A 88 -0.02 -4.38 -0.55
CA GLY A 88 -0.55 -3.06 -0.24
C GLY A 88 0.40 -1.91 -0.51
N TYR A 89 -0.18 -0.77 -0.78
CA TYR A 89 0.50 0.52 -0.83
C TYR A 89 0.43 1.12 0.58
N CYS A 90 1.58 1.28 1.21
CA CYS A 90 1.63 1.64 2.63
C CYS A 90 2.25 3.02 2.83
N ARG A 91 1.73 3.75 3.84
CA ARG A 91 2.26 5.03 4.26
C ARG A 91 2.44 5.04 5.78
N ILE A 92 3.50 5.68 6.21
CA ILE A 92 3.84 5.90 7.61
C ILE A 92 3.81 7.41 7.83
N ASN A 93 2.93 7.90 8.72
CA ASN A 93 2.76 9.33 8.99
C ASN A 93 2.58 10.14 7.69
N GLU A 94 1.65 9.73 6.82
CA GLU A 94 1.35 10.37 5.53
C GLU A 94 2.46 10.26 4.46
N THR A 95 3.60 9.63 4.79
CA THR A 95 4.72 9.45 3.87
C THR A 95 4.66 8.07 3.24
N ASP A 96 4.71 8.02 1.90
CA ASP A 96 4.71 6.77 1.15
C ASP A 96 5.95 5.95 1.46
N PHE A 97 5.75 4.70 1.91
CA PHE A 97 6.83 3.83 2.32
C PHE A 97 7.76 3.45 1.16
N ALA A 98 7.19 3.10 0.01
CA ALA A 98 8.00 2.73 -1.16
C ALA A 98 8.90 3.87 -1.61
N THR A 99 8.36 5.09 -1.69
CA THR A 99 9.14 6.29 -2.03
C THR A 99 10.28 6.51 -1.03
N THR A 100 10.01 6.34 0.25
CA THR A 100 11.04 6.45 1.30
C THR A 100 12.16 5.43 1.11
N MET A 101 11.81 4.18 0.79
CA MET A 101 12.80 3.13 0.54
C MET A 101 13.64 3.41 -0.70
N ILE A 102 13.02 3.86 -1.79
CA ILE A 102 13.71 4.18 -3.04
C ILE A 102 14.71 5.32 -2.84
N ASN A 103 14.32 6.34 -2.07
CA ASN A 103 15.16 7.52 -1.87
C ASN A 103 16.35 7.26 -0.92
N ASN A 104 16.33 6.19 -0.14
CA ASN A 104 17.32 5.94 0.91
C ASN A 104 18.06 4.60 0.78
N THR A 105 17.67 3.76 -0.14
CA THR A 105 18.24 2.41 -0.32
C THR A 105 18.40 2.09 -1.81
N SER A 106 18.88 0.89 -2.10
CA SER A 106 18.96 0.36 -3.47
C SER A 106 17.63 -0.26 -3.96
N CYS A 107 16.54 -0.08 -3.22
CA CYS A 107 15.22 -0.53 -3.66
C CYS A 107 14.75 0.26 -4.87
N LYS A 108 13.98 -0.38 -5.74
CA LYS A 108 13.48 0.19 -7.00
C LYS A 108 11.98 -0.03 -7.13
N ILE A 109 11.33 0.76 -7.98
CA ILE A 109 9.96 0.46 -8.40
C ILE A 109 9.99 -0.68 -9.42
N TRP A 110 9.09 -1.63 -9.22
CA TRP A 110 8.83 -2.70 -10.17
C TRP A 110 7.54 -2.38 -10.95
N PRO A 111 7.64 -1.78 -12.15
CA PRO A 111 6.47 -1.24 -12.87
C PRO A 111 5.37 -2.28 -13.10
N LYS A 112 5.75 -3.53 -13.37
CA LYS A 112 4.82 -4.64 -13.61
C LYS A 112 3.84 -4.84 -12.44
N TYR A 113 4.28 -4.59 -11.21
CA TYR A 113 3.49 -4.80 -10.00
C TYR A 113 2.93 -3.51 -9.39
N ASP A 114 3.06 -2.39 -10.10
CA ASP A 114 2.39 -1.14 -9.77
C ASP A 114 0.97 -1.14 -10.35
N VAL A 115 0.13 -2.04 -9.84
CA VAL A 115 -1.18 -2.35 -10.41
C VAL A 115 -2.15 -1.17 -10.41
N TRP A 116 -1.96 -0.23 -9.49
CA TRP A 116 -2.75 0.99 -9.44
C TRP A 116 -2.05 2.19 -10.07
N GLN A 117 -0.90 1.98 -10.68
CA GLN A 117 -0.12 3.02 -11.37
C GLN A 117 0.15 4.26 -10.51
N ARG A 118 0.46 4.05 -9.23
CA ARG A 118 0.79 5.14 -8.31
C ARG A 118 2.18 5.72 -8.53
N TYR A 119 3.09 4.95 -9.11
CA TYR A 119 4.49 5.35 -9.38
C TYR A 119 4.80 5.43 -10.87
N THR A 120 3.99 4.78 -11.68
CA THR A 120 4.15 4.70 -13.14
C THR A 120 2.91 5.27 -13.82
N LYS A 121 3.14 6.02 -14.86
CA LYS A 121 2.05 6.55 -15.70
C LYS A 121 2.32 6.26 -17.16
#